data_3d7c628cb5eb2ec3a6eba1f5a08870cb
#
_entry.id   3d7c628cb5eb2ec3a6eba1f5a08870cb
#
_cell.length_a   1.000
_cell.length_b   1.000
_cell.length_c   1.000
_cell.angle_alpha   90.00
_cell.angle_beta   90.00
_cell.angle_gamma   90.00
#
_symmetry.space_group_name_H-M   'P 1'
#
loop_
_entity.id
_entity.type
_entity.pdbx_description
1 polymer ?
#
loop_
_entity_poly.entity_id
_entity_poly.type
_entity_poly.pdbx_seq_one_letter_code
_entity_poly.pdbx_strand_id
1 'polypeptide(L)'
;MIKRRLGFAGILLAGLILVLYLTGGGKIFGRLGVSRCEKLWKESEEVMVEGEVYQKTRKEEKLILYLKKIQIREMGNGKAVADERLLVYLDEKGNGPEIGQRILVKGNVGFFDPAANPGNFDQKNYYKQQNIQAVLWKGKVLEKQVKKTSFREKLWQFRNRTADE
;
A
#
# COMPACT_ATOMS: atom_id res chain seq x y z
N MET A 1 -8.94 52.72 -9.02
CA MET A 1 -7.95 51.99 -8.19
C MET A 1 -8.23 50.51 -7.99
N ILE A 2 -9.45 50.02 -8.16
CA ILE A 2 -9.86 48.59 -7.93
C ILE A 2 -9.31 47.63 -8.98
N LYS A 3 -9.22 48.03 -10.26
CA LYS A 3 -8.77 47.15 -11.37
C LYS A 3 -7.31 46.65 -11.24
N ARG A 4 -6.42 47.44 -10.64
CA ARG A 4 -5.01 47.01 -10.44
C ARG A 4 -4.85 45.96 -9.35
N ARG A 5 -5.68 45.97 -8.32
CA ARG A 5 -5.64 44.97 -7.21
C ARG A 5 -6.11 43.59 -7.64
N LEU A 6 -7.07 43.50 -8.55
CA LEU A 6 -7.53 42.23 -9.15
C LEU A 6 -6.45 41.55 -10.00
N GLY A 7 -5.63 42.32 -10.74
CA GLY A 7 -4.53 41.77 -11.52
C GLY A 7 -3.44 41.15 -10.65
N PHE A 8 -3.05 41.78 -9.54
CA PHE A 8 -2.09 41.22 -8.60
C PHE A 8 -2.58 39.96 -7.90
N ALA A 9 -3.86 39.91 -7.51
CA ALA A 9 -4.46 38.72 -6.93
C ALA A 9 -4.45 37.52 -7.91
N GLY A 10 -4.73 37.78 -9.19
CA GLY A 10 -4.68 36.75 -10.24
C GLY A 10 -3.27 36.20 -10.45
N ILE A 11 -2.26 37.06 -10.46
CA ILE A 11 -0.84 36.65 -10.61
C ILE A 11 -0.39 35.82 -9.39
N LEU A 12 -0.76 36.22 -8.18
CA LEU A 12 -0.44 35.46 -6.97
C LEU A 12 -1.12 34.09 -6.96
N LEU A 13 -2.38 34.02 -7.37
CA LEU A 13 -3.10 32.75 -7.48
C LEU A 13 -2.48 31.82 -8.52
N ALA A 14 -2.14 32.36 -9.68
CA ALA A 14 -1.46 31.61 -10.74
C ALA A 14 -0.07 31.12 -10.29
N GLY A 15 0.68 31.96 -9.57
CA GLY A 15 1.96 31.58 -8.96
C GLY A 15 1.80 30.48 -7.91
N LEU A 16 0.79 30.55 -7.05
CA LEU A 16 0.49 29.52 -6.08
C LEU A 16 0.12 28.18 -6.74
N ILE A 17 -0.72 28.22 -7.77
CA ILE A 17 -1.08 27.03 -8.55
C ILE A 17 0.15 26.43 -9.22
N LEU A 18 1.03 27.25 -9.80
CA LEU A 18 2.27 26.81 -10.42
C LEU A 18 3.19 26.12 -9.39
N VAL A 19 3.36 26.73 -8.22
CA VAL A 19 4.15 26.13 -7.12
C VAL A 19 3.55 24.81 -6.66
N LEU A 20 2.25 24.74 -6.46
CA LEU A 20 1.55 23.49 -6.12
C LEU A 20 1.70 22.44 -7.23
N TYR A 21 1.67 22.84 -8.49
CA TYR A 21 1.92 21.96 -9.64
C TYR A 21 3.35 21.44 -9.65
N LEU A 22 4.34 22.30 -9.43
CA LEU A 22 5.76 21.91 -9.42
C LEU A 22 6.13 21.08 -8.20
N THR A 23 5.55 21.36 -7.03
CA THR A 23 5.85 20.63 -5.79
C THR A 23 4.99 19.37 -5.61
N GLY A 24 3.75 19.40 -6.04
CA GLY A 24 2.78 18.30 -5.92
C GLY A 24 2.65 17.42 -7.16
N GLY A 25 2.81 18.00 -8.35
CA GLY A 25 2.62 17.30 -9.63
C GLY A 25 3.59 16.16 -9.86
N GLY A 26 4.83 16.30 -9.42
CA GLY A 26 5.83 15.23 -9.52
C GLY A 26 5.46 13.96 -8.76
N LYS A 27 4.77 14.09 -7.64
CA LYS A 27 4.26 12.92 -6.86
C LYS A 27 3.02 12.29 -7.49
N ILE A 28 2.19 13.08 -8.16
CA ILE A 28 0.99 12.58 -8.84
C ILE A 28 1.38 11.86 -10.13
N PHE A 29 2.28 12.41 -10.92
CA PHE A 29 2.77 11.77 -12.15
C PHE A 29 3.65 10.54 -11.87
N GLY A 30 4.41 10.52 -10.78
CA GLY A 30 5.16 9.34 -10.37
C GLY A 30 4.29 8.11 -10.05
N ARG A 31 3.00 8.32 -9.72
CA ARG A 31 2.03 7.25 -9.49
C ARG A 31 1.43 6.66 -10.77
N LEU A 32 1.59 7.33 -11.90
CA LEU A 32 1.10 6.86 -13.21
C LEU A 32 2.10 5.96 -13.95
N GLY A 33 3.34 5.88 -13.46
CA GLY A 33 4.38 5.00 -14.00
C GLY A 33 4.17 3.51 -13.70
N VAL A 34 4.95 2.67 -14.38
CA VAL A 34 5.02 1.24 -14.07
C VAL A 34 5.58 1.05 -12.67
N SER A 35 4.89 0.27 -11.87
CA SER A 35 5.26 -0.05 -10.50
C SER A 35 6.66 -0.66 -10.42
N ARG A 36 7.39 -0.37 -9.33
CA ARG A 36 8.65 -1.06 -9.06
C ARG A 36 8.44 -2.54 -8.81
N CYS A 37 7.35 -2.90 -8.14
CA CYS A 37 6.97 -4.29 -7.93
C CYS A 37 6.74 -5.02 -9.26
N GLU A 38 6.01 -4.39 -10.21
CA GLU A 38 5.79 -4.97 -11.56
C GLU A 38 7.09 -5.09 -12.38
N LYS A 39 8.10 -4.27 -12.10
CA LYS A 39 9.41 -4.35 -12.78
C LYS A 39 10.33 -5.40 -12.19
N LEU A 40 10.26 -5.64 -10.88
CA LEU A 40 11.18 -6.49 -10.15
C LEU A 40 10.68 -7.94 -10.04
N TRP A 41 9.36 -8.13 -10.00
CA TRP A 41 8.77 -9.45 -9.74
C TRP A 41 8.04 -9.99 -10.96
N LYS A 42 8.06 -11.31 -11.06
CA LYS A 42 7.22 -12.06 -11.99
C LYS A 42 6.00 -12.59 -11.24
N GLU A 43 4.91 -12.75 -11.97
CA GLU A 43 3.72 -13.38 -11.42
C GLU A 43 4.01 -14.80 -10.93
N SER A 44 3.42 -15.15 -9.77
CA SER A 44 3.64 -16.43 -9.08
C SER A 44 5.06 -16.66 -8.56
N GLU A 45 5.95 -15.69 -8.68
CA GLU A 45 7.29 -15.76 -8.07
C GLU A 45 7.19 -15.75 -6.54
N GLU A 46 7.96 -16.60 -5.88
CA GLU A 46 8.06 -16.63 -4.42
C GLU A 46 9.07 -15.60 -3.96
N VAL A 47 8.62 -14.62 -3.19
CA VAL A 47 9.45 -13.50 -2.75
C VAL A 47 9.41 -13.32 -1.23
N MET A 48 10.44 -12.66 -0.71
CA MET A 48 10.50 -12.22 0.69
C MET A 48 10.47 -10.70 0.76
N VAL A 49 9.54 -10.18 1.54
CA VAL A 49 9.33 -8.74 1.70
C VAL A 49 9.28 -8.38 3.17
N GLU A 50 10.04 -7.37 3.54
CA GLU A 50 9.95 -6.73 4.84
C GLU A 50 9.07 -5.48 4.74
N GLY A 51 8.11 -5.29 5.67
CA GLY A 51 7.23 -4.13 5.65
C GLY A 51 6.57 -3.85 7.00
N GLU A 52 6.01 -2.66 7.15
CA GLU A 52 5.25 -2.25 8.33
C GLU A 52 3.76 -2.47 8.08
N VAL A 53 3.09 -3.23 8.95
CA VAL A 53 1.64 -3.42 8.90
C VAL A 53 0.94 -2.11 9.26
N TYR A 54 0.20 -1.50 8.35
CA TYR A 54 -0.54 -0.28 8.65
C TYR A 54 -2.06 -0.48 8.78
N GLN A 55 -2.55 -1.60 8.25
CA GLN A 55 -3.95 -1.98 8.34
C GLN A 55 -4.06 -3.50 8.23
N LYS A 56 -5.09 -4.07 8.85
CA LYS A 56 -5.46 -5.47 8.67
C LYS A 56 -6.97 -5.61 8.60
N THR A 57 -7.42 -6.60 7.85
CA THR A 57 -8.85 -6.91 7.67
C THR A 57 -9.01 -8.42 7.67
N ARG A 58 -10.05 -8.90 8.33
CA ARG A 58 -10.45 -10.31 8.24
C ARG A 58 -11.58 -10.41 7.21
N LYS A 59 -11.44 -11.32 6.27
CA LYS A 59 -12.48 -11.64 5.31
C LYS A 59 -12.63 -13.16 5.30
N GLU A 60 -13.79 -13.63 5.73
CA GLU A 60 -14.03 -15.04 5.98
C GLU A 60 -12.98 -15.59 6.96
N GLU A 61 -12.27 -16.66 6.64
CA GLU A 61 -11.21 -17.22 7.48
C GLU A 61 -9.82 -16.65 7.18
N LYS A 62 -9.67 -15.76 6.18
CA LYS A 62 -8.37 -15.23 5.76
C LYS A 62 -8.07 -13.89 6.40
N LEU A 63 -6.86 -13.73 6.89
CA LEU A 63 -6.34 -12.46 7.38
C LEU A 63 -5.60 -11.75 6.26
N ILE A 64 -6.03 -10.53 5.95
CA ILE A 64 -5.44 -9.67 4.92
C ILE A 64 -4.65 -8.57 5.62
N LEU A 65 -3.37 -8.49 5.34
CA LEU A 65 -2.48 -7.44 5.82
C LEU A 65 -2.20 -6.44 4.73
N TYR A 66 -2.15 -5.17 5.11
CA TYR A 66 -1.73 -4.07 4.26
C TYR A 66 -0.38 -3.58 4.75
N LEU A 67 0.67 -3.73 3.93
CA LEU A 67 2.03 -3.33 4.24
C LEU A 67 2.39 -2.01 3.57
N LYS A 68 3.17 -1.19 4.26
CA LYS A 68 3.79 0.04 3.75
C LYS A 68 5.29 0.01 4.02
N LYS A 69 6.03 0.93 3.40
CA LYS A 69 7.50 1.04 3.55
C LYS A 69 8.17 -0.30 3.29
N ILE A 70 7.79 -0.94 2.19
CA ILE A 70 8.27 -2.27 1.85
C ILE A 70 9.73 -2.23 1.43
N GLN A 71 10.47 -3.24 1.87
CA GLN A 71 11.83 -3.53 1.45
C GLN A 71 11.85 -4.93 0.85
N ILE A 72 12.24 -5.00 -0.41
CA ILE A 72 12.35 -6.24 -1.15
C ILE A 72 13.72 -6.82 -0.85
N ARG A 73 13.76 -8.06 -0.36
CA ARG A 73 15.01 -8.83 -0.19
C ARG A 73 15.17 -9.72 -1.41
N GLU A 74 16.00 -9.31 -2.34
CA GLU A 74 16.49 -10.20 -3.39
C GLU A 74 17.53 -11.18 -2.83
N MET A 75 17.59 -12.39 -3.40
CA MET A 75 18.59 -13.42 -3.06
C MET A 75 20.01 -13.01 -3.50
N GLY A 76 20.44 -11.81 -3.23
CA GLY A 76 21.76 -11.30 -3.54
C GLY A 76 21.86 -9.87 -3.05
N ASN A 77 22.45 -9.67 -1.93
CA ASN A 77 22.94 -8.45 -1.27
C ASN A 77 22.28 -7.07 -1.55
N GLY A 78 21.18 -6.97 -2.26
CA GLY A 78 20.49 -5.73 -2.58
C GLY A 78 19.16 -5.59 -1.85
N LYS A 79 19.01 -4.59 -0.96
CA LYS A 79 17.70 -4.16 -0.44
C LYS A 79 17.13 -3.10 -1.37
N ALA A 80 16.15 -3.44 -2.21
CA ALA A 80 15.39 -2.44 -2.94
C ALA A 80 14.26 -1.90 -2.05
N VAL A 81 14.24 -0.59 -1.81
CA VAL A 81 13.16 0.08 -1.07
C VAL A 81 12.11 0.54 -2.06
N ALA A 82 10.87 0.13 -1.85
CA ALA A 82 9.73 0.63 -2.62
C ALA A 82 8.81 1.46 -1.70
N ASP A 83 8.42 2.64 -2.16
CA ASP A 83 7.42 3.49 -1.49
C ASP A 83 5.97 3.03 -1.79
N GLU A 84 5.86 1.90 -2.43
CA GLU A 84 4.60 1.25 -2.76
C GLU A 84 4.06 0.47 -1.56
N ARG A 85 2.78 0.16 -1.62
CA ARG A 85 2.10 -0.68 -0.62
C ARG A 85 1.86 -2.05 -1.20
N LEU A 86 1.76 -3.03 -0.31
CA LEU A 86 1.57 -4.42 -0.65
C LEU A 86 0.40 -5.00 0.13
N LEU A 87 -0.41 -5.81 -0.54
CA LEU A 87 -1.45 -6.62 0.07
C LEU A 87 -0.90 -8.02 0.35
N VAL A 88 -1.19 -8.59 1.51
CA VAL A 88 -0.74 -9.95 1.86
C VAL A 88 -1.92 -10.75 2.40
N TYR A 89 -2.23 -11.87 1.75
CA TYR A 89 -3.18 -12.84 2.24
C TYR A 89 -2.44 -13.89 3.05
N LEU A 90 -2.72 -13.95 4.36
CA LEU A 90 -2.17 -14.97 5.24
C LEU A 90 -3.08 -16.19 5.25
N ASP A 91 -2.48 -17.37 5.16
CA ASP A 91 -3.18 -18.65 5.33
C ASP A 91 -3.22 -19.08 6.82
N GLU A 92 -2.66 -18.26 7.73
CA GLU A 92 -2.60 -18.58 9.15
C GLU A 92 -3.92 -18.23 9.87
N LYS A 93 -4.43 -19.16 10.65
CA LYS A 93 -5.54 -18.93 11.59
C LYS A 93 -5.02 -18.15 12.79
N GLY A 94 -5.69 -17.07 13.16
CA GLY A 94 -5.34 -16.28 14.35
C GLY A 94 -5.31 -14.79 14.10
N ASN A 95 -4.87 -14.02 15.10
CA ASN A 95 -4.85 -12.56 15.03
C ASN A 95 -3.69 -11.98 14.20
N GLY A 96 -2.73 -12.83 13.80
CA GLY A 96 -1.58 -12.44 13.00
C GLY A 96 -0.72 -11.33 13.63
N PRO A 97 0.08 -10.63 12.82
CA PRO A 97 0.87 -9.49 13.26
C PRO A 97 0.00 -8.30 13.68
N GLU A 98 0.52 -7.48 14.60
CA GLU A 98 -0.16 -6.28 15.08
C GLU A 98 0.03 -5.09 14.13
N ILE A 99 -0.93 -4.17 14.11
CA ILE A 99 -0.82 -2.92 13.36
C ILE A 99 0.32 -2.07 13.93
N GLY A 100 1.24 -1.68 13.06
CA GLY A 100 2.46 -0.95 13.38
C GLY A 100 3.69 -1.83 13.55
N GLN A 101 3.55 -3.15 13.60
CA GLN A 101 4.70 -4.05 13.59
C GLN A 101 5.39 -4.09 12.22
N ARG A 102 6.69 -4.22 12.24
CA ARG A 102 7.48 -4.55 11.07
C ARG A 102 7.65 -6.06 11.00
N ILE A 103 7.36 -6.62 9.84
CA ILE A 103 7.36 -8.06 9.62
C ILE A 103 8.16 -8.43 8.39
N LEU A 104 8.77 -9.60 8.40
CA LEU A 104 9.28 -10.27 7.21
C LEU A 104 8.25 -11.32 6.79
N VAL A 105 7.75 -11.21 5.58
CA VAL A 105 6.76 -12.13 5.02
C VAL A 105 7.28 -12.74 3.74
N LYS A 106 6.99 -14.03 3.54
CA LYS A 106 7.27 -14.79 2.33
C LYS A 106 5.94 -15.17 1.67
N GLY A 107 5.85 -15.09 0.35
CA GLY A 107 4.63 -15.47 -0.38
C GLY A 107 4.80 -15.37 -1.87
N ASN A 108 3.76 -15.78 -2.61
CA ASN A 108 3.74 -15.77 -4.06
C ASN A 108 3.15 -14.47 -4.58
N VAL A 109 3.86 -13.82 -5.47
CA VAL A 109 3.44 -12.56 -6.08
C VAL A 109 2.25 -12.77 -7.00
N GLY A 110 1.28 -11.87 -6.88
CA GLY A 110 0.22 -11.70 -7.87
C GLY A 110 0.05 -10.22 -8.19
N PHE A 111 -0.45 -9.96 -9.38
CA PHE A 111 -0.82 -8.62 -9.81
C PHE A 111 -2.33 -8.54 -9.99
N PHE A 112 -2.84 -7.32 -9.97
CA PHE A 112 -4.27 -7.08 -10.14
C PHE A 112 -4.61 -6.93 -11.62
N ASP A 113 -5.68 -7.59 -12.05
CA ASP A 113 -6.18 -7.50 -13.40
C ASP A 113 -6.99 -6.22 -13.64
N PRO A 114 -6.89 -5.62 -14.82
CA PRO A 114 -7.81 -4.57 -15.24
C PRO A 114 -9.21 -5.15 -15.46
N ALA A 115 -10.22 -4.30 -15.56
CA ALA A 115 -11.57 -4.72 -15.90
C ALA A 115 -11.58 -5.44 -17.27
N ALA A 116 -12.13 -6.65 -17.32
CA ALA A 116 -12.22 -7.42 -18.56
C ALA A 116 -13.25 -6.85 -19.54
N ASN A 117 -14.31 -6.20 -19.03
CA ASN A 117 -15.39 -5.63 -19.85
C ASN A 117 -15.75 -4.22 -19.35
N PRO A 118 -16.26 -3.35 -20.23
CA PRO A 118 -16.81 -2.06 -19.82
C PRO A 118 -17.91 -2.23 -18.76
N GLY A 119 -17.79 -1.51 -17.65
CA GLY A 119 -18.75 -1.59 -16.53
C GLY A 119 -18.39 -2.60 -15.44
N ASN A 120 -17.41 -3.48 -15.64
CA ASN A 120 -16.90 -4.35 -14.59
C ASN A 120 -16.00 -3.58 -13.63
N PHE A 121 -15.88 -4.10 -12.41
CA PHE A 121 -14.99 -3.53 -11.40
C PHE A 121 -13.53 -3.67 -11.83
N ASP A 122 -12.84 -2.55 -11.96
CA ASP A 122 -11.41 -2.48 -12.25
C ASP A 122 -10.60 -2.59 -10.96
N GLN A 123 -10.22 -3.81 -10.63
CA GLN A 123 -9.45 -4.12 -9.44
C GLN A 123 -8.07 -3.45 -9.46
N LYS A 124 -7.40 -3.46 -10.62
CA LYS A 124 -6.07 -2.85 -10.79
C LYS A 124 -6.12 -1.35 -10.50
N ASN A 125 -7.07 -0.65 -11.09
CA ASN A 125 -7.23 0.79 -10.89
C ASN A 125 -7.62 1.14 -9.44
N TYR A 126 -8.50 0.36 -8.84
CA TYR A 126 -8.91 0.53 -7.45
C TYR A 126 -7.73 0.45 -6.48
N TYR A 127 -6.89 -0.58 -6.58
CA TYR A 127 -5.74 -0.74 -5.71
C TYR A 127 -4.61 0.23 -6.04
N LYS A 128 -4.43 0.58 -7.31
CA LYS A 128 -3.46 1.60 -7.76
C LYS A 128 -3.73 2.97 -7.11
N GLN A 129 -4.99 3.39 -6.98
CA GLN A 129 -5.37 4.63 -6.29
C GLN A 129 -4.95 4.62 -4.81
N GLN A 130 -4.88 3.46 -4.19
CA GLN A 130 -4.40 3.27 -2.81
C GLN A 130 -2.88 3.08 -2.72
N ASN A 131 -2.17 3.20 -3.84
CA ASN A 131 -0.74 2.90 -3.97
C ASN A 131 -0.38 1.44 -3.66
N ILE A 132 -1.32 0.51 -3.85
CA ILE A 132 -1.12 -0.93 -3.70
C ILE A 132 -0.92 -1.48 -5.10
N GLN A 133 0.26 -2.06 -5.37
CA GLN A 133 0.64 -2.45 -6.73
C GLN A 133 0.70 -3.97 -6.93
N ALA A 134 0.83 -4.72 -5.84
CA ALA A 134 0.91 -6.17 -5.90
C ALA A 134 0.25 -6.81 -4.68
N VAL A 135 0.01 -8.09 -4.77
CA VAL A 135 -0.52 -8.94 -3.71
C VAL A 135 0.43 -10.13 -3.50
N LEU A 136 0.61 -10.53 -2.24
CA LEU A 136 1.24 -11.79 -1.89
C LEU A 136 0.17 -12.79 -1.46
N TRP A 137 0.08 -13.86 -2.21
CA TRP A 137 -0.76 -15.01 -1.90
C TRP A 137 -0.01 -16.01 -1.02
N LYS A 138 -0.74 -16.75 -0.19
CA LYS A 138 -0.19 -17.78 0.70
C LYS A 138 0.95 -17.23 1.58
N GLY A 139 0.75 -16.00 2.08
CA GLY A 139 1.74 -15.33 2.91
C GLY A 139 2.05 -16.09 4.19
N LYS A 140 3.33 -16.25 4.50
CA LYS A 140 3.83 -16.80 5.77
C LYS A 140 4.72 -15.76 6.45
N VAL A 141 4.41 -15.44 7.69
CA VAL A 141 5.21 -14.49 8.47
C VAL A 141 6.41 -15.23 9.03
N LEU A 142 7.61 -14.83 8.61
CA LEU A 142 8.86 -15.44 9.05
C LEU A 142 9.38 -14.79 10.33
N GLU A 143 9.32 -13.45 10.39
CA GLU A 143 9.84 -12.67 11.52
C GLU A 143 8.86 -11.55 11.88
N LYS A 144 8.76 -11.25 13.17
CA LYS A 144 7.97 -10.14 13.71
C LYS A 144 8.86 -9.32 14.63
N GLN A 145 9.02 -8.02 14.35
CA GLN A 145 9.71 -7.15 15.30
C GLN A 145 8.81 -6.86 16.50
N VAL A 146 9.38 -6.98 17.69
CA VAL A 146 8.65 -6.67 18.93
C VAL A 146 8.41 -5.16 18.98
N LYS A 147 7.14 -4.76 19.10
CA LYS A 147 6.74 -3.37 19.27
C LYS A 147 5.62 -3.30 20.29
N LYS A 148 5.53 -2.19 21.03
CA LYS A 148 4.37 -1.96 21.92
C LYS A 148 3.09 -1.92 21.10
N THR A 149 2.05 -2.57 21.57
CA THR A 149 0.73 -2.65 20.94
C THR A 149 0.18 -1.26 20.64
N SER A 150 -0.13 -1.01 19.39
CA SER A 150 -0.65 0.27 18.93
C SER A 150 -2.11 0.47 19.36
N PHE A 151 -2.53 1.72 19.60
CA PHE A 151 -3.94 2.07 19.81
C PHE A 151 -4.84 1.58 18.65
N ARG A 152 -4.35 1.62 17.42
CA ARG A 152 -5.06 1.10 16.23
C ARG A 152 -5.28 -0.41 16.31
N GLU A 153 -4.35 -1.14 16.88
CA GLU A 153 -4.51 -2.58 17.12
C GLU A 153 -5.61 -2.86 18.14
N LYS A 154 -5.66 -2.11 19.23
CA LYS A 154 -6.73 -2.24 20.25
C LYS A 154 -8.10 -1.97 19.66
N LEU A 155 -8.24 -0.94 18.81
CA LEU A 155 -9.47 -0.64 18.10
C LEU A 155 -9.87 -1.75 17.12
N TRP A 156 -8.91 -2.31 16.42
CA TRP A 156 -9.15 -3.42 15.49
C TRP A 156 -9.64 -4.67 16.24
N GLN A 157 -8.99 -5.01 17.35
CA GLN A 157 -9.39 -6.14 18.21
C GLN A 157 -10.79 -5.95 18.78
N PHE A 158 -11.11 -4.75 19.26
CA PHE A 158 -12.44 -4.42 19.75
C PHE A 158 -13.51 -4.61 18.68
N ARG A 159 -13.29 -4.04 17.49
CA ARG A 159 -14.22 -4.16 16.36
C ARG A 159 -14.46 -5.62 15.93
N ASN A 160 -13.42 -6.45 15.92
CA ASN A 160 -13.57 -7.84 15.51
C ASN A 160 -14.29 -8.69 16.55
N ARG A 161 -14.13 -8.40 17.85
CA ARG A 161 -14.90 -9.10 18.90
C ARG A 161 -16.40 -8.86 18.78
N THR A 162 -16.80 -7.63 18.45
CA THR A 162 -18.23 -7.29 18.26
C THR A 162 -18.82 -7.78 16.94
N ALA A 163 -18.02 -8.24 16.01
CA ALA A 163 -18.49 -8.80 14.74
C ALA A 163 -18.64 -10.31 14.76
N ASP A 164 -18.06 -10.99 15.76
CA ASP A 164 -18.15 -12.44 15.96
C ASP A 164 -19.30 -12.82 16.94
N GLU A 165 -20.02 -11.84 17.52
CA GLU A 165 -21.26 -11.96 18.29
C GLU A 165 -22.49 -11.74 17.40
#